data_ad8456533c8262cf6ef17b698810fed9
#
_entry.id   ad8456533c8262cf6ef17b698810fed9
#
_cell.length_a   1.000
_cell.length_b   1.000
_cell.length_c   1.000
_cell.angle_alpha   90.00
_cell.angle_beta   90.00
_cell.angle_gamma   90.00
#
_symmetry.space_group_name_H-M   'P 1'
#
loop_
_entity.id
_entity.type
_entity.pdbx_description
1 polymer ?
#
loop_
_entity_poly.entity_id
_entity_poly.type
_entity_poly.pdbx_seq_one_letter_code
_entity_poly.pdbx_strand_id
1 'polypeptide(L)'
;MTSLSLLIALVAVFGCVYNSTKSKYIPYVIEVDKLGHVAAASGPLEISTFSNQRVIQATLADFIEQARTVTPDVSIQRKLIFKLYDKMNQSDPATLKMNEFLNGDPEKNPYKRAEKEMVNVEITSILAQSDTTYQIEWDESTRTRTGSLKSKAHWKALITIYIVDSRDFTEEMIRSNPAGIYIENFSWTKI
;
A
#
# COMPACT_ATOMS: atom_id res chain seq x y z
N MET A 1 58.50 -18.83 3.81
CA MET A 1 57.73 -17.95 4.72
C MET A 1 56.76 -17.05 3.98
N THR A 2 57.11 -16.52 2.81
CA THR A 2 56.24 -15.60 2.00
C THR A 2 54.97 -16.23 1.42
N SER A 3 54.97 -17.50 1.09
CA SER A 3 53.81 -18.18 0.51
C SER A 3 52.65 -18.38 1.54
N LEU A 4 53.00 -18.64 2.81
CA LEU A 4 52.00 -18.80 3.89
C LEU A 4 51.31 -17.47 4.22
N SER A 5 52.04 -16.37 4.22
CA SER A 5 51.48 -15.03 4.46
C SER A 5 50.54 -14.58 3.34
N LEU A 6 50.86 -14.93 2.09
CA LEU A 6 50.02 -14.63 0.95
C LEU A 6 48.68 -15.40 1.00
N LEU A 7 48.73 -16.65 1.41
CA LEU A 7 47.52 -17.50 1.55
C LEU A 7 46.60 -16.99 2.67
N ILE A 8 47.13 -16.55 3.80
CA ILE A 8 46.38 -15.93 4.89
C ILE A 8 45.73 -14.61 4.43
N ALA A 9 46.46 -13.77 3.70
CA ALA A 9 45.92 -12.52 3.16
C ALA A 9 44.76 -12.76 2.20
N LEU A 10 44.85 -13.79 1.33
CA LEU A 10 43.79 -14.16 0.38
C LEU A 10 42.52 -14.61 1.10
N VAL A 11 42.64 -15.45 2.13
CA VAL A 11 41.51 -15.91 2.96
C VAL A 11 40.88 -14.75 3.72
N ALA A 12 41.65 -13.81 4.25
CA ALA A 12 41.16 -12.65 4.96
C ALA A 12 40.36 -11.70 4.03
N VAL A 13 40.88 -11.45 2.81
CA VAL A 13 40.17 -10.64 1.80
C VAL A 13 38.87 -11.28 1.38
N PHE A 14 38.89 -12.61 1.14
CA PHE A 14 37.68 -13.35 0.77
C PHE A 14 36.63 -13.31 1.88
N GLY A 15 37.05 -13.44 3.15
CA GLY A 15 36.17 -13.33 4.32
C GLY A 15 35.59 -11.92 4.48
N CYS A 16 36.36 -10.87 4.23
CA CYS A 16 35.89 -9.48 4.24
C CYS A 16 34.86 -9.22 3.14
N VAL A 17 35.12 -9.65 1.92
CA VAL A 17 34.20 -9.50 0.79
C VAL A 17 32.91 -10.28 1.03
N TYR A 18 32.99 -11.51 1.49
CA TYR A 18 31.82 -12.34 1.82
C TYR A 18 30.95 -11.73 2.93
N ASN A 19 31.57 -11.13 3.95
CA ASN A 19 30.87 -10.49 5.06
C ASN A 19 30.30 -9.11 4.66
N SER A 20 30.93 -8.43 3.70
CA SER A 20 30.46 -7.13 3.20
C SER A 20 29.25 -7.25 2.26
N THR A 21 29.06 -8.40 1.61
CA THR A 21 27.91 -8.63 0.72
C THR A 21 26.66 -9.08 1.48
N LYS A 22 26.74 -9.38 2.77
CA LYS A 22 25.56 -9.67 3.58
C LYS A 22 24.91 -8.37 4.03
N SER A 23 23.71 -8.10 3.56
CA SER A 23 22.88 -6.98 3.99
C SER A 23 22.70 -7.02 5.53
N LYS A 24 23.28 -6.04 6.23
CA LYS A 24 23.25 -5.93 7.70
C LYS A 24 22.05 -5.14 8.23
N TYR A 25 21.18 -4.66 7.36
CA TYR A 25 20.04 -3.85 7.79
C TYR A 25 18.80 -4.73 7.86
N ILE A 26 18.43 -5.10 9.09
CA ILE A 26 17.09 -5.65 9.39
C ILE A 26 16.27 -4.45 9.85
N PRO A 27 15.27 -4.00 9.10
CA PRO A 27 14.36 -2.97 9.60
C PRO A 27 13.61 -3.55 10.81
N TYR A 28 13.80 -2.94 11.96
CA TYR A 28 13.02 -3.25 13.15
C TYR A 28 11.65 -2.58 13.01
N VAL A 29 10.59 -3.36 12.93
CA VAL A 29 9.25 -2.88 13.18
C VAL A 29 9.04 -2.92 14.70
N ILE A 30 8.99 -1.75 15.32
CA ILE A 30 8.66 -1.62 16.73
C ILE A 30 7.14 -1.59 16.85
N GLU A 31 6.53 -2.65 17.32
CA GLU A 31 5.15 -2.64 17.77
C GLU A 31 5.07 -1.91 19.11
N VAL A 32 4.41 -0.76 19.13
CA VAL A 32 4.15 0.01 20.34
C VAL A 32 2.70 -0.28 20.76
N ASP A 33 2.49 -0.73 21.98
CA ASP A 33 1.15 -0.93 22.51
C ASP A 33 0.43 0.41 22.74
N LYS A 34 -0.87 0.35 23.03
CA LYS A 34 -1.71 1.56 23.25
C LYS A 34 -1.26 2.41 24.46
N LEU A 35 -0.28 1.96 25.25
CA LEU A 35 0.26 2.62 26.41
C LEU A 35 1.69 3.15 26.20
N GLY A 36 2.25 3.00 24.99
CA GLY A 36 3.58 3.51 24.65
C GLY A 36 4.75 2.62 25.14
N HIS A 37 4.49 1.41 25.60
CA HIS A 37 5.55 0.47 25.96
C HIS A 37 6.02 -0.32 24.74
N VAL A 38 7.33 -0.41 24.57
CA VAL A 38 7.96 -1.28 23.56
C VAL A 38 7.70 -2.72 23.98
N ALA A 39 6.84 -3.42 23.27
CA ALA A 39 6.73 -4.87 23.39
C ALA A 39 8.07 -5.47 22.94
N ALA A 40 8.63 -6.36 23.76
CA ALA A 40 10.00 -6.87 23.64
C ALA A 40 10.32 -7.27 22.19
N ALA A 41 11.47 -6.78 21.68
CA ALA A 41 12.04 -7.19 20.42
C ALA A 41 12.37 -8.69 20.48
N SER A 42 11.46 -9.52 20.00
CA SER A 42 11.78 -10.90 19.64
C SER A 42 12.64 -10.87 18.39
N GLY A 43 13.66 -11.76 18.32
CA GLY A 43 14.56 -11.91 17.18
C GLY A 43 13.84 -12.07 15.85
N PRO A 44 14.50 -12.34 14.72
CA PRO A 44 13.87 -12.37 13.40
C PRO A 44 12.68 -13.33 13.43
N LEU A 45 11.54 -12.75 13.75
CA LEU A 45 10.27 -13.46 13.74
C LEU A 45 9.99 -13.80 12.29
N GLU A 46 9.69 -15.05 12.03
CA GLU A 46 8.70 -15.35 11.00
C GLU A 46 7.61 -14.30 11.13
N ILE A 47 7.53 -13.40 10.17
CA ILE A 47 6.48 -12.38 10.12
C ILE A 47 5.19 -13.18 10.20
N SER A 48 4.53 -13.14 11.32
CA SER A 48 3.37 -14.00 11.57
C SER A 48 2.36 -13.72 10.46
N THR A 49 1.78 -14.74 9.88
CA THR A 49 0.73 -14.66 8.84
C THR A 49 -0.36 -13.64 9.24
N PHE A 50 -0.57 -13.47 10.52
CA PHE A 50 -1.52 -12.54 11.11
C PHE A 50 -1.09 -11.06 11.01
N SER A 51 0.21 -10.76 11.13
CA SER A 51 0.73 -9.40 10.96
C SER A 51 0.64 -8.96 9.49
N ASN A 52 0.95 -9.88 8.56
CA ASN A 52 0.82 -9.62 7.14
C ASN A 52 -0.63 -9.34 6.73
N GLN A 53 -1.59 -10.07 7.27
CA GLN A 53 -3.01 -9.87 6.95
C GLN A 53 -3.51 -8.49 7.37
N ARG A 54 -3.12 -7.99 8.54
CA ARG A 54 -3.49 -6.64 9.00
C ARG A 54 -2.92 -5.56 8.10
N VAL A 55 -1.66 -5.72 7.67
CA VAL A 55 -1.01 -4.78 6.74
C VAL A 55 -1.72 -4.78 5.39
N ILE A 56 -2.07 -5.95 4.87
CA ILE A 56 -2.85 -6.07 3.64
C ILE A 56 -4.20 -5.37 3.79
N GLN A 57 -4.95 -5.63 4.86
CA GLN A 57 -6.25 -4.99 5.08
C GLN A 57 -6.13 -3.46 5.16
N ALA A 58 -5.13 -2.93 5.88
CA ALA A 58 -4.88 -1.49 5.96
C ALA A 58 -4.54 -0.90 4.58
N THR A 59 -3.68 -1.57 3.80
CA THR A 59 -3.31 -1.14 2.45
C THR A 59 -4.51 -1.11 1.50
N LEU A 60 -5.40 -2.10 1.62
CA LEU A 60 -6.62 -2.18 0.81
C LEU A 60 -7.66 -1.13 1.21
N ALA A 61 -7.81 -0.84 2.51
CA ALA A 61 -8.63 0.27 3.00
C ALA A 61 -8.15 1.60 2.42
N ASP A 62 -6.84 1.87 2.56
CA ASP A 62 -6.20 3.06 1.99
C ASP A 62 -6.41 3.18 0.48
N PHE A 63 -6.30 2.06 -0.25
CA PHE A 63 -6.52 2.05 -1.71
C PHE A 63 -7.93 2.53 -2.08
N ILE A 64 -8.96 1.99 -1.42
CA ILE A 64 -10.35 2.41 -1.67
C ILE A 64 -10.56 3.86 -1.27
N GLU A 65 -10.09 4.29 -0.09
CA GLU A 65 -10.21 5.68 0.36
C GLU A 65 -9.54 6.65 -0.62
N GLN A 66 -8.33 6.34 -1.07
CA GLN A 66 -7.56 7.16 -2.01
C GLN A 66 -8.23 7.25 -3.39
N ALA A 67 -8.84 6.15 -3.85
CA ALA A 67 -9.51 6.10 -5.15
C ALA A 67 -10.87 6.82 -5.17
N ARG A 68 -11.58 6.80 -4.03
CA ARG A 68 -13.00 7.18 -4.00
C ARG A 68 -13.29 8.48 -3.28
N THR A 69 -12.37 8.96 -2.42
CA THR A 69 -12.51 10.26 -1.74
C THR A 69 -12.44 11.42 -2.71
N VAL A 70 -13.35 12.36 -2.56
CA VAL A 70 -13.37 13.62 -3.30
C VAL A 70 -13.33 14.77 -2.32
N THR A 71 -12.29 15.60 -2.41
CA THR A 71 -12.08 16.75 -1.55
C THR A 71 -11.86 18.04 -2.37
N PRO A 72 -12.39 19.19 -1.92
CA PRO A 72 -12.16 20.47 -2.58
C PRO A 72 -10.71 20.99 -2.42
N ASP A 73 -9.93 20.42 -1.51
CA ASP A 73 -8.52 20.76 -1.37
C ASP A 73 -7.70 20.02 -2.44
N VAL A 74 -7.26 20.80 -3.43
CA VAL A 74 -6.48 20.28 -4.58
C VAL A 74 -5.17 19.63 -4.13
N SER A 75 -4.52 20.12 -3.07
CA SER A 75 -3.27 19.57 -2.57
C SER A 75 -3.49 18.21 -1.93
N ILE A 76 -4.55 18.07 -1.15
CA ILE A 76 -4.96 16.80 -0.55
C ILE A 76 -5.37 15.82 -1.65
N GLN A 77 -6.22 16.25 -2.60
CA GLN A 77 -6.68 15.40 -3.70
C GLN A 77 -5.51 14.86 -4.53
N ARG A 78 -4.53 15.71 -4.85
CA ARG A 78 -3.31 15.30 -5.55
C ARG A 78 -2.52 14.27 -4.76
N LYS A 79 -2.35 14.47 -3.46
CA LYS A 79 -1.64 13.54 -2.57
C LYS A 79 -2.32 12.18 -2.51
N LEU A 80 -3.66 12.14 -2.46
CA LEU A 80 -4.42 10.89 -2.48
C LEU A 80 -4.16 10.12 -3.78
N ILE A 81 -4.21 10.81 -4.92
CA ILE A 81 -3.97 10.19 -6.23
C ILE A 81 -2.54 9.65 -6.35
N PHE A 82 -1.51 10.38 -5.92
CA PHE A 82 -0.15 9.87 -5.94
C PHE A 82 0.00 8.60 -5.08
N LYS A 83 -0.49 8.63 -3.84
CA LYS A 83 -0.47 7.47 -2.96
C LYS A 83 -1.26 6.26 -3.51
N LEU A 84 -2.32 6.52 -4.26
CA LEU A 84 -3.07 5.48 -4.97
C LEU A 84 -2.19 4.77 -6.00
N TYR A 85 -1.47 5.55 -6.83
CA TYR A 85 -0.60 5.00 -7.87
C TYR A 85 0.66 4.33 -7.31
N ASP A 86 1.12 4.68 -6.12
CA ASP A 86 2.22 3.98 -5.42
C ASP A 86 1.92 2.48 -5.18
N LYS A 87 0.62 2.10 -5.19
CA LYS A 87 0.15 0.72 -5.00
C LYS A 87 -0.18 -0.01 -6.30
N MET A 88 0.14 0.59 -7.46
CA MET A 88 -0.18 0.03 -8.77
C MET A 88 1.06 0.02 -9.67
N ASN A 89 1.22 -1.06 -10.44
CA ASN A 89 2.28 -1.14 -11.44
C ASN A 89 1.71 -0.72 -12.80
N GLN A 90 2.51 -0.03 -13.61
CA GLN A 90 2.08 0.45 -14.94
C GLN A 90 1.68 -0.67 -15.89
N SER A 91 2.23 -1.88 -15.72
CA SER A 91 1.91 -3.05 -16.55
C SER A 91 0.60 -3.74 -16.15
N ASP A 92 0.04 -3.44 -14.98
CA ASP A 92 -1.09 -4.17 -14.44
C ASP A 92 -2.44 -3.66 -14.95
N PRO A 93 -3.44 -4.55 -15.11
CA PRO A 93 -4.79 -4.17 -15.51
C PRO A 93 -5.43 -3.12 -14.59
N ALA A 94 -5.06 -3.11 -13.29
CA ALA A 94 -5.54 -2.14 -12.33
C ALA A 94 -5.22 -0.71 -12.76
N THR A 95 -4.02 -0.45 -13.26
CA THR A 95 -3.59 0.89 -13.68
C THR A 95 -4.40 1.40 -14.86
N LEU A 96 -4.66 0.54 -15.86
CA LEU A 96 -5.49 0.90 -17.01
C LEU A 96 -6.92 1.25 -16.57
N LYS A 97 -7.53 0.40 -15.74
CA LYS A 97 -8.88 0.63 -15.20
C LYS A 97 -8.97 1.90 -14.36
N MET A 98 -7.94 2.18 -13.55
CA MET A 98 -7.90 3.38 -12.72
C MET A 98 -7.76 4.65 -13.58
N ASN A 99 -6.92 4.60 -14.61
CA ASN A 99 -6.77 5.69 -15.57
C ASN A 99 -8.10 5.99 -16.28
N GLU A 100 -8.81 4.94 -16.70
CA GLU A 100 -10.15 5.09 -17.32
C GLU A 100 -11.16 5.65 -16.29
N PHE A 101 -11.15 5.17 -15.06
CA PHE A 101 -12.03 5.67 -14.01
C PHE A 101 -11.80 7.14 -13.69
N LEU A 102 -10.54 7.57 -13.57
CA LEU A 102 -10.21 8.94 -13.16
C LEU A 102 -10.28 9.95 -14.30
N ASN A 103 -10.06 9.52 -15.56
CA ASN A 103 -9.90 10.43 -16.70
C ASN A 103 -10.90 10.18 -17.83
N GLY A 104 -11.53 9.00 -17.91
CA GLY A 104 -12.42 8.63 -19.01
C GLY A 104 -13.78 9.33 -18.96
N ASP A 105 -14.24 9.73 -17.78
CA ASP A 105 -15.55 10.36 -17.60
C ASP A 105 -15.39 11.59 -16.66
N PRO A 106 -15.71 12.80 -17.14
CA PRO A 106 -15.64 14.02 -16.30
C PRO A 106 -16.45 13.93 -15.00
N GLU A 107 -17.57 13.19 -15.00
CA GLU A 107 -18.40 13.00 -13.80
C GLU A 107 -17.75 12.04 -12.77
N LYS A 108 -16.71 11.29 -13.14
CA LYS A 108 -15.91 10.44 -12.25
C LYS A 108 -14.62 11.12 -11.82
N ASN A 109 -14.13 12.08 -12.60
CA ASN A 109 -12.89 12.79 -12.29
C ASN A 109 -13.00 13.54 -10.95
N PRO A 110 -12.12 13.24 -9.95
CA PRO A 110 -12.26 13.78 -8.62
C PRO A 110 -12.10 15.30 -8.56
N TYR A 111 -11.28 15.91 -9.43
CA TYR A 111 -11.11 17.36 -9.49
C TYR A 111 -12.39 18.06 -10.01
N LYS A 112 -13.05 17.46 -11.00
CA LYS A 112 -14.31 17.98 -11.55
C LYS A 112 -15.47 17.79 -10.58
N ARG A 113 -15.50 16.63 -9.91
CA ARG A 113 -16.49 16.38 -8.86
C ARG A 113 -16.34 17.34 -7.69
N ALA A 114 -15.12 17.64 -7.29
CA ALA A 114 -14.81 18.56 -6.19
C ALA A 114 -15.30 19.99 -6.42
N GLU A 115 -15.59 20.40 -7.65
CA GLU A 115 -16.24 21.68 -7.95
C GLU A 115 -17.68 21.75 -7.40
N LYS A 116 -18.37 20.61 -7.29
CA LYS A 116 -19.80 20.50 -6.97
C LYS A 116 -20.06 19.77 -5.64
N GLU A 117 -19.22 18.81 -5.28
CA GLU A 117 -19.50 17.89 -4.17
C GLU A 117 -18.21 17.39 -3.49
N MET A 118 -18.39 16.80 -2.33
CA MET A 118 -17.35 16.09 -1.57
C MET A 118 -17.82 14.65 -1.32
N VAL A 119 -16.90 13.70 -1.34
CA VAL A 119 -17.20 12.29 -1.02
C VAL A 119 -16.31 11.84 0.13
N ASN A 120 -16.95 11.32 1.16
CA ASN A 120 -16.29 10.64 2.27
C ASN A 120 -16.53 9.14 2.16
N VAL A 121 -15.50 8.37 2.40
CA VAL A 121 -15.49 6.90 2.35
C VAL A 121 -15.33 6.36 3.75
N GLU A 122 -16.12 5.35 4.10
CA GLU A 122 -16.03 4.63 5.37
C GLU A 122 -16.02 3.13 5.10
N ILE A 123 -14.88 2.48 5.36
CA ILE A 123 -14.71 1.04 5.15
C ILE A 123 -15.52 0.29 6.21
N THR A 124 -16.39 -0.59 5.76
CA THR A 124 -17.27 -1.39 6.63
C THR A 124 -16.78 -2.81 6.83
N SER A 125 -16.17 -3.42 5.79
CA SER A 125 -15.70 -4.80 5.86
C SER A 125 -14.56 -5.06 4.87
N ILE A 126 -13.59 -5.90 5.29
CA ILE A 126 -12.52 -6.42 4.41
C ILE A 126 -12.38 -7.92 4.72
N LEU A 127 -12.72 -8.76 3.75
CA LEU A 127 -12.75 -10.21 3.87
C LEU A 127 -11.84 -10.85 2.82
N ALA A 128 -10.92 -11.71 3.25
CA ALA A 128 -10.15 -12.53 2.33
C ALA A 128 -11.07 -13.57 1.67
N GLN A 129 -11.04 -13.64 0.35
CA GLN A 129 -11.73 -14.65 -0.45
C GLN A 129 -10.76 -15.77 -0.86
N SER A 130 -9.48 -15.41 -1.02
CA SER A 130 -8.36 -16.31 -1.24
C SER A 130 -7.08 -15.67 -0.69
N ASP A 131 -5.94 -16.29 -0.90
CA ASP A 131 -4.62 -15.75 -0.49
C ASP A 131 -4.28 -14.41 -1.17
N THR A 132 -4.83 -14.16 -2.35
CA THR A 132 -4.55 -12.97 -3.15
C THR A 132 -5.76 -12.10 -3.45
N THR A 133 -6.97 -12.56 -3.16
CA THR A 133 -8.21 -11.83 -3.50
C THR A 133 -8.99 -11.47 -2.26
N TYR A 134 -9.42 -10.21 -2.19
CA TYR A 134 -10.15 -9.64 -1.06
C TYR A 134 -11.45 -9.00 -1.52
N GLN A 135 -12.50 -9.19 -0.74
CA GLN A 135 -13.74 -8.44 -0.86
C GLN A 135 -13.72 -7.29 0.14
N ILE A 136 -14.03 -6.10 -0.33
CA ILE A 136 -14.08 -4.89 0.49
C ILE A 136 -15.44 -4.26 0.32
N GLU A 137 -16.04 -3.86 1.42
CA GLU A 137 -17.31 -3.13 1.44
C GLU A 137 -17.12 -1.79 2.14
N TRP A 138 -17.79 -0.75 1.63
CA TRP A 138 -17.71 0.59 2.19
C TRP A 138 -18.96 1.40 1.91
N ASP A 139 -19.15 2.41 2.73
CA ASP A 139 -20.18 3.44 2.58
C ASP A 139 -19.58 4.72 2.00
N GLU A 140 -20.23 5.29 1.01
CA GLU A 140 -19.93 6.62 0.48
C GLU A 140 -20.99 7.61 0.90
N SER A 141 -20.56 8.68 1.57
CA SER A 141 -21.39 9.83 1.87
C SER A 141 -21.03 10.99 0.95
N THR A 142 -21.90 11.31 -0.01
CA THR A 142 -21.73 12.47 -0.88
C THR A 142 -22.40 13.68 -0.25
N ARG A 143 -21.66 14.80 -0.15
CA ARG A 143 -22.13 16.08 0.40
C ARG A 143 -21.94 17.19 -0.61
N THR A 144 -22.79 18.22 -0.51
CA THR A 144 -22.58 19.49 -1.22
C THR A 144 -21.35 20.21 -0.67
N ARG A 145 -20.84 21.20 -1.39
CA ARG A 145 -19.75 22.05 -0.90
C ARG A 145 -20.08 22.81 0.40
N THR A 146 -21.35 22.98 0.69
CA THR A 146 -21.85 23.60 1.94
C THR A 146 -22.00 22.60 3.09
N GLY A 147 -21.64 21.30 2.86
CA GLY A 147 -21.67 20.26 3.90
C GLY A 147 -22.98 19.48 3.99
N SER A 148 -24.05 19.88 3.28
CA SER A 148 -25.34 19.19 3.31
C SER A 148 -25.22 17.81 2.66
N LEU A 149 -25.79 16.79 3.29
CA LEU A 149 -25.81 15.44 2.76
C LEU A 149 -26.68 15.38 1.49
N LYS A 150 -26.10 14.88 0.40
CA LYS A 150 -26.77 14.72 -0.90
C LYS A 150 -27.22 13.28 -1.12
N SER A 151 -26.34 12.32 -0.82
CA SER A 151 -26.66 10.88 -0.93
C SER A 151 -25.73 10.05 -0.06
N LYS A 152 -26.20 8.82 0.27
CA LYS A 152 -25.37 7.72 0.77
C LYS A 152 -25.49 6.54 -0.18
N ALA A 153 -24.41 5.79 -0.34
CA ALA A 153 -24.38 4.61 -1.19
C ALA A 153 -23.47 3.55 -0.58
N HIS A 154 -23.91 2.32 -0.61
CA HIS A 154 -23.11 1.17 -0.21
C HIS A 154 -22.45 0.53 -1.44
N TRP A 155 -21.18 0.19 -1.31
CA TRP A 155 -20.36 -0.31 -2.39
C TRP A 155 -19.60 -1.57 -1.97
N LYS A 156 -19.27 -2.37 -2.99
CA LYS A 156 -18.45 -3.55 -2.84
C LYS A 156 -17.40 -3.61 -3.93
N ALA A 157 -16.19 -4.05 -3.59
CA ALA A 157 -15.12 -4.37 -4.52
C ALA A 157 -14.60 -5.79 -4.31
N LEU A 158 -14.10 -6.36 -5.41
CA LEU A 158 -13.16 -7.48 -5.39
C LEU A 158 -11.81 -6.94 -5.87
N ILE A 159 -10.78 -7.18 -5.09
CA ILE A 159 -9.41 -6.71 -5.37
C ILE A 159 -8.47 -7.90 -5.32
N THR A 160 -7.69 -8.07 -6.39
CA THR A 160 -6.59 -9.04 -6.46
C THR A 160 -5.28 -8.31 -6.26
N ILE A 161 -4.43 -8.86 -5.41
CA ILE A 161 -3.13 -8.30 -5.06
C ILE A 161 -2.00 -9.29 -5.31
N TYR A 162 -0.78 -8.78 -5.40
CA TYR A 162 0.44 -9.55 -5.24
C TYR A 162 1.43 -8.79 -4.36
N ILE A 163 2.41 -9.50 -3.81
CA ILE A 163 3.42 -8.95 -2.92
C ILE A 163 4.78 -9.13 -3.58
N VAL A 164 5.55 -8.05 -3.68
CA VAL A 164 6.92 -8.05 -4.17
C VAL A 164 7.90 -8.18 -3.01
N ASP A 165 8.93 -9.00 -3.17
CA ASP A 165 9.95 -9.17 -2.13
C ASP A 165 10.76 -7.86 -1.95
N SER A 166 10.95 -7.47 -0.69
CA SER A 166 11.65 -6.24 -0.32
C SER A 166 13.12 -6.18 -0.77
N ARG A 167 13.70 -7.32 -1.17
CA ARG A 167 15.08 -7.37 -1.69
C ARG A 167 15.28 -6.62 -2.98
N ASP A 168 14.21 -6.43 -3.74
CA ASP A 168 14.22 -5.75 -5.04
C ASP A 168 13.77 -4.28 -4.95
N PHE A 169 13.57 -3.75 -3.73
CA PHE A 169 13.07 -2.40 -3.53
C PHE A 169 14.14 -1.34 -3.70
N THR A 170 13.79 -0.28 -4.44
CA THR A 170 14.50 0.99 -4.42
C THR A 170 14.15 1.79 -3.15
N GLU A 171 14.96 2.78 -2.79
CA GLU A 171 14.64 3.67 -1.67
C GLU A 171 13.29 4.38 -1.84
N GLU A 172 12.90 4.70 -3.07
CA GLU A 172 11.63 5.31 -3.38
C GLU A 172 10.47 4.35 -3.11
N MET A 173 10.55 3.09 -3.53
CA MET A 173 9.57 2.04 -3.25
C MET A 173 9.40 1.80 -1.75
N ILE A 174 10.51 1.76 -0.99
CA ILE A 174 10.45 1.61 0.47
C ILE A 174 9.68 2.77 1.12
N ARG A 175 9.79 3.97 0.57
CA ARG A 175 9.12 5.16 1.12
C ARG A 175 7.65 5.24 0.74
N SER A 176 7.30 4.85 -0.48
CA SER A 176 5.94 4.98 -1.02
C SER A 176 5.06 3.77 -0.75
N ASN A 177 5.63 2.55 -0.85
CA ASN A 177 4.92 1.28 -0.64
C ASN A 177 5.80 0.27 0.13
N PRO A 178 6.08 0.53 1.41
CA PRO A 178 7.02 -0.28 2.21
C PRO A 178 6.59 -1.74 2.38
N ALA A 179 5.30 -2.03 2.28
CA ALA A 179 4.79 -3.39 2.37
C ALA A 179 4.92 -4.19 1.05
N GLY A 180 5.24 -3.54 -0.06
CA GLY A 180 5.35 -4.17 -1.38
C GLY A 180 4.06 -4.78 -1.89
N ILE A 181 2.91 -4.31 -1.42
CA ILE A 181 1.60 -4.81 -1.83
C ILE A 181 1.13 -4.01 -3.04
N TYR A 182 0.94 -4.71 -4.15
CA TYR A 182 0.46 -4.13 -5.40
C TYR A 182 -0.92 -4.64 -5.77
N ILE A 183 -1.74 -3.76 -6.31
CA ILE A 183 -3.07 -4.08 -6.82
C ILE A 183 -2.93 -4.53 -8.28
N GLU A 184 -3.11 -5.81 -8.51
CA GLU A 184 -3.05 -6.41 -9.84
C GLU A 184 -4.32 -6.09 -10.65
N ASN A 185 -5.47 -6.25 -9.98
CA ASN A 185 -6.77 -6.04 -10.60
C ASN A 185 -7.83 -5.65 -9.56
N PHE A 186 -8.84 -4.93 -9.99
CA PHE A 186 -10.00 -4.63 -9.16
C PHE A 186 -11.28 -4.53 -9.98
N SER A 187 -12.40 -4.75 -9.31
CA SER A 187 -13.73 -4.40 -9.80
C SER A 187 -14.58 -3.93 -8.64
N TRP A 188 -15.44 -2.96 -8.87
CA TRP A 188 -16.40 -2.48 -7.86
C TRP A 188 -17.79 -2.26 -8.43
N THR A 189 -18.77 -2.39 -7.56
CA THR A 189 -20.17 -2.17 -7.90
C THR A 189 -20.90 -1.53 -6.72
N LYS A 190 -21.91 -0.75 -7.03
CA LYS A 190 -22.85 -0.24 -6.03
C LYS A 190 -23.86 -1.32 -5.69
N ILE A 191 -24.18 -1.49 -4.40
CA ILE A 191 -25.19 -2.44 -3.90
C ILE A 191 -26.37 -1.68 -3.34
#